data_92c6ee48a2771d3b87dac3ac54a348cc
#
_entry.id   92c6ee48a2771d3b87dac3ac54a348cc
#
_cell.length_a   1.000
_cell.length_b   1.000
_cell.length_c   1.000
_cell.angle_alpha   90.00
_cell.angle_beta   90.00
_cell.angle_gamma   90.00
#
_symmetry.space_group_name_H-M   'P 1'
#
loop_
_entity.id
_entity.type
_entity.pdbx_description
1 polymer ?
#
loop_
_entity_poly.entity_id
_entity_poly.type
_entity_poly.pdbx_seq_one_letter_code
_entity_poly.pdbx_strand_id
1 'polypeptide(L)'
;MKRSWKKSLKTLAGVLAGNAILAAAVAAFIVPNGIIMGGATGIGLAISHYLPVDLSLIIFCVNAVLFILGALILGKTFIVTTIISTFVYPAFLSAMQAIPGITRLTDNVMLATIYGGVLLGIGVGLIVRVGASTGGTD
;
A
#
# COMPACT_ATOMS: atom_id res chain seq x y z
N MET A 1 -28.29 0.59 14.22
CA MET A 1 -27.84 1.50 13.15
C MET A 1 -26.68 2.40 13.57
N LYS A 2 -26.79 3.15 14.63
CA LYS A 2 -25.72 4.05 15.10
C LYS A 2 -24.40 3.33 15.43
N ARG A 3 -24.44 2.11 15.93
CA ARG A 3 -23.26 1.30 16.27
C ARG A 3 -22.52 0.82 15.02
N SER A 4 -23.23 0.51 13.95
CA SER A 4 -22.68 0.11 12.66
C SER A 4 -21.98 1.27 11.95
N TRP A 5 -22.55 2.47 12.01
CA TRP A 5 -21.97 3.68 11.44
C TRP A 5 -20.64 4.07 12.11
N LYS A 6 -20.60 4.01 13.43
CA LYS A 6 -19.37 4.30 14.19
C LYS A 6 -18.25 3.32 13.85
N LYS A 7 -18.60 2.03 13.69
CA LYS A 7 -17.64 1.00 13.28
C LYS A 7 -17.14 1.25 11.87
N SER A 8 -18.02 1.58 10.94
CA SER A 8 -17.65 1.92 9.55
C SER A 8 -16.79 3.17 9.49
N LEU A 9 -17.08 4.20 10.28
CA LEU A 9 -16.29 5.42 10.36
C LEU A 9 -14.88 5.15 10.91
N LYS A 10 -14.77 4.31 11.94
CA LYS A 10 -13.46 3.91 12.49
C LYS A 10 -12.64 3.14 11.45
N THR A 11 -13.27 2.22 10.74
CA THR A 11 -12.62 1.45 9.68
C THR A 11 -12.14 2.38 8.57
N LEU A 12 -13.00 3.28 8.10
CA LEU A 12 -12.65 4.25 7.07
C LEU A 12 -11.52 5.18 7.53
N ALA A 13 -11.59 5.70 8.74
CA ALA A 13 -10.55 6.55 9.31
C ALA A 13 -9.20 5.81 9.39
N GLY A 14 -9.21 4.56 9.84
CA GLY A 14 -8.01 3.72 9.89
C GLY A 14 -7.42 3.44 8.51
N VAL A 15 -8.25 3.15 7.53
CA VAL A 15 -7.82 2.94 6.14
C VAL A 15 -7.22 4.22 5.57
N LEU A 16 -7.87 5.36 5.74
CA LEU A 16 -7.37 6.64 5.25
C LEU A 16 -6.05 7.03 5.92
N ALA A 17 -5.97 6.92 7.24
CA ALA A 17 -4.75 7.22 7.99
C ALA A 17 -3.60 6.30 7.60
N GLY A 18 -3.86 5.00 7.50
CA GLY A 18 -2.87 4.01 7.08
C GLY A 18 -2.36 4.27 5.67
N ASN A 19 -3.24 4.56 4.72
CA ASN A 19 -2.84 4.89 3.35
C ASN A 19 -2.04 6.19 3.28
N ALA A 20 -2.39 7.20 4.09
CA ALA A 20 -1.64 8.44 4.17
C ALA A 20 -0.20 8.19 4.66
N ILE A 21 -0.05 7.38 5.71
CA ILE A 21 1.26 7.02 6.26
C ILE A 21 2.06 6.20 5.23
N LEU A 22 1.44 5.23 4.57
CA LEU A 22 2.08 4.44 3.51
C LEU A 22 2.55 5.34 2.36
N ALA A 23 1.69 6.23 1.89
CA ALA A 23 2.03 7.16 0.81
C ALA A 23 3.20 8.07 1.22
N ALA A 24 3.20 8.58 2.45
CA ALA A 24 4.30 9.40 2.97
C ALA A 24 5.60 8.62 3.01
N ALA A 25 5.58 7.38 3.50
CA ALA A 25 6.77 6.52 3.55
C ALA A 25 7.33 6.26 2.16
N VAL A 26 6.47 5.90 1.22
CA VAL A 26 6.88 5.60 -0.16
C VAL A 26 7.42 6.85 -0.85
N ALA A 27 6.72 7.97 -0.76
CA ALA A 27 7.12 9.21 -1.42
C ALA A 27 8.40 9.80 -0.82
N ALA A 28 8.58 9.73 0.50
CA ALA A 28 9.69 10.36 1.19
C ALA A 28 10.96 9.50 1.21
N PHE A 29 10.81 8.19 1.39
CA PHE A 29 11.97 7.31 1.66
C PHE A 29 12.17 6.23 0.60
N ILE A 30 11.13 5.61 0.11
CA ILE A 30 11.23 4.43 -0.77
C ILE A 30 11.58 4.83 -2.20
N VAL A 31 10.75 5.66 -2.82
CA VAL A 31 10.92 6.06 -4.23
C VAL A 31 12.20 6.87 -4.45
N PRO A 32 12.51 7.92 -3.63
CA PRO A 32 13.70 8.72 -3.88
C PRO A 32 15.01 7.96 -3.73
N ASN A 33 15.04 6.91 -2.93
CA ASN A 33 16.25 6.12 -2.68
C ASN A 33 16.31 4.83 -3.51
N GLY A 34 15.35 4.61 -4.40
CA GLY A 34 15.32 3.44 -5.27
C GLY A 34 15.19 2.12 -4.52
N ILE A 35 14.56 2.12 -3.35
CA ILE A 35 14.39 0.92 -2.54
C ILE A 35 13.34 0.03 -3.19
N ILE A 36 13.68 -1.24 -3.38
CA ILE A 36 12.76 -2.23 -3.95
C ILE A 36 11.95 -2.83 -2.80
N MET A 37 10.64 -2.73 -2.93
CA MET A 37 9.72 -3.36 -1.99
C MET A 37 9.47 -4.81 -2.41
N GLY A 38 9.21 -5.67 -1.43
CA GLY A 38 8.84 -7.06 -1.68
C GLY A 38 7.39 -7.22 -2.14
N GLY A 39 6.86 -8.42 -1.96
CA GLY A 39 5.47 -8.73 -2.29
C GLY A 39 5.24 -8.94 -3.78
N ALA A 40 4.10 -8.49 -4.28
CA ALA A 40 3.69 -8.67 -5.69
C ALA A 40 4.72 -8.10 -6.66
N THR A 41 5.35 -6.98 -6.34
CA THR A 41 6.39 -6.38 -7.17
C THR A 41 7.62 -7.29 -7.26
N GLY A 42 8.04 -7.88 -6.14
CA GLY A 42 9.17 -8.82 -6.13
C GLY A 42 8.87 -10.07 -6.95
N ILE A 43 7.68 -10.63 -6.81
CA ILE A 43 7.22 -11.77 -7.60
C ILE A 43 7.19 -11.40 -9.09
N GLY A 44 6.64 -10.23 -9.40
CA GLY A 44 6.58 -9.71 -10.77
C GLY A 44 7.95 -9.57 -11.40
N LEU A 45 8.92 -9.02 -10.66
CA LEU A 45 10.31 -8.89 -11.13
C LEU A 45 10.94 -10.25 -11.42
N ALA A 46 10.73 -11.24 -10.54
CA ALA A 46 11.26 -12.58 -10.72
C ALA A 46 10.68 -13.23 -11.98
N ILE A 47 9.38 -13.11 -12.20
CA ILE A 47 8.71 -13.67 -13.38
C ILE A 47 9.13 -12.94 -14.66
N SER A 48 9.23 -11.60 -14.63
CA SER A 48 9.60 -10.80 -15.78
C SER A 48 11.02 -11.09 -16.27
N HIS A 49 11.88 -11.59 -15.40
CA HIS A 49 13.24 -11.99 -15.75
C HIS A 49 13.24 -13.20 -16.68
N TYR A 50 12.27 -14.11 -16.53
CA TYR A 50 12.19 -15.34 -17.32
C TYR A 50 11.25 -15.23 -18.53
N LEU A 51 10.26 -14.36 -18.45
CA LEU A 51 9.23 -14.20 -19.50
C LEU A 51 9.29 -12.79 -20.09
N PRO A 52 9.21 -12.65 -21.43
CA PRO A 52 9.21 -11.33 -22.08
C PRO A 52 7.83 -10.66 -21.98
N VAL A 53 7.35 -10.46 -20.77
CA VAL A 53 6.05 -9.85 -20.48
C VAL A 53 6.26 -8.60 -19.63
N ASP A 54 5.43 -7.57 -19.83
CA ASP A 54 5.48 -6.35 -19.06
C ASP A 54 5.31 -6.61 -17.57
N LEU A 55 6.22 -6.02 -16.76
CA LEU A 55 6.18 -6.12 -15.32
C LEU A 55 4.84 -5.67 -14.73
N SER A 56 4.30 -4.57 -15.27
CA SER A 56 3.00 -4.02 -14.82
C SER A 56 1.85 -5.01 -15.01
N LEU A 57 1.85 -5.73 -16.12
CA LEU A 57 0.85 -6.76 -16.40
C LEU A 57 0.93 -7.92 -15.40
N ILE A 58 2.14 -8.38 -15.11
CA ILE A 58 2.38 -9.46 -14.15
C ILE A 58 1.89 -9.05 -12.75
N ILE A 59 2.27 -7.84 -12.30
CA ILE A 59 1.85 -7.30 -11.01
C ILE A 59 0.33 -7.18 -10.95
N PHE A 60 -0.30 -6.69 -12.02
CA PHE A 60 -1.75 -6.58 -12.10
C PHE A 60 -2.42 -7.96 -11.97
N CYS A 61 -1.94 -8.98 -12.69
CA CYS A 61 -2.48 -10.33 -12.62
C CYS A 61 -2.33 -10.94 -11.22
N VAL A 62 -1.15 -10.79 -10.61
CA VAL A 62 -0.90 -11.29 -9.24
C VAL A 62 -1.84 -10.60 -8.25
N ASN A 63 -1.97 -9.28 -8.33
CA ASN A 63 -2.87 -8.53 -7.44
C ASN A 63 -4.34 -8.90 -7.66
N ALA A 64 -4.76 -9.13 -8.92
CA ALA A 64 -6.12 -9.55 -9.22
C ALA A 64 -6.44 -10.92 -8.61
N VAL A 65 -5.52 -11.89 -8.73
CA VAL A 65 -5.68 -13.22 -8.12
C VAL A 65 -5.76 -13.11 -6.60
N LEU A 66 -4.86 -12.35 -5.99
CA LEU A 66 -4.85 -12.15 -4.54
C LEU A 66 -6.11 -11.44 -4.05
N PHE A 67 -6.61 -10.47 -4.81
CA PHE A 67 -7.85 -9.76 -4.51
C PHE A 67 -9.05 -10.72 -4.52
N ILE A 68 -9.16 -11.56 -5.56
CA ILE A 68 -10.24 -12.53 -5.68
C ILE A 68 -10.20 -13.53 -4.52
N LEU A 69 -9.02 -14.07 -4.20
CA LEU A 69 -8.86 -14.99 -3.08
C LEU A 69 -9.20 -14.32 -1.75
N GLY A 70 -8.74 -13.10 -1.54
CA GLY A 70 -9.04 -12.32 -0.34
C GLY A 70 -10.54 -12.01 -0.21
N ALA A 71 -11.19 -11.67 -1.33
CA ALA A 71 -12.63 -11.40 -1.35
C ALA A 71 -13.46 -12.63 -0.97
N LEU A 72 -13.05 -13.81 -1.43
CA LEU A 72 -13.73 -15.07 -1.11
C LEU A 72 -13.55 -15.47 0.37
N ILE A 73 -12.38 -15.18 0.95
CA ILE A 73 -12.04 -15.58 2.32
C ILE A 73 -12.50 -14.54 3.34
N LEU A 74 -12.26 -13.25 3.08
CA LEU A 74 -12.44 -12.17 4.05
C LEU A 74 -13.77 -11.43 3.91
N GLY A 75 -14.47 -11.57 2.79
CA GLY A 75 -15.83 -11.06 2.60
C GLY A 75 -15.93 -9.60 2.18
N LYS A 76 -17.11 -9.00 2.42
CA LYS A 76 -17.48 -7.67 1.89
C LYS A 76 -16.63 -6.52 2.42
N THR A 77 -16.24 -6.55 3.70
CA THR A 77 -15.40 -5.50 4.30
C THR A 77 -14.07 -5.40 3.60
N PHE A 78 -13.45 -6.54 3.30
CA PHE A 78 -12.20 -6.58 2.54
C PHE A 78 -12.35 -5.96 1.16
N ILE A 79 -13.42 -6.31 0.43
CA ILE A 79 -13.67 -5.80 -0.93
C ILE A 79 -13.80 -4.27 -0.90
N VAL A 80 -14.64 -3.74 -0.03
CA VAL A 80 -14.90 -2.29 0.07
C VAL A 80 -13.63 -1.54 0.45
N THR A 81 -12.94 -1.99 1.49
CA THR A 81 -11.72 -1.30 1.97
C THR A 81 -10.58 -1.39 0.97
N THR A 82 -10.45 -2.50 0.26
CA THR A 82 -9.44 -2.66 -0.80
C THR A 82 -9.72 -1.72 -1.98
N ILE A 83 -10.97 -1.61 -2.41
CA ILE A 83 -11.37 -0.67 -3.47
C ILE A 83 -11.05 0.76 -3.05
N ILE A 84 -11.42 1.14 -1.83
CA ILE A 84 -11.12 2.47 -1.28
C ILE A 84 -9.60 2.72 -1.28
N SER A 85 -8.81 1.79 -0.77
CA SER A 85 -7.35 1.90 -0.75
C SER A 85 -6.76 2.02 -2.15
N THR A 86 -7.29 1.27 -3.12
CA THR A 86 -6.82 1.29 -4.51
C THR A 86 -6.93 2.67 -5.14
N PHE A 87 -7.94 3.45 -4.78
CA PHE A 87 -8.11 4.82 -5.26
C PHE A 87 -7.45 5.86 -4.37
N VAL A 88 -7.51 5.68 -3.06
CA VAL A 88 -7.00 6.64 -2.06
C VAL A 88 -5.47 6.66 -2.03
N TYR A 89 -4.83 5.50 -2.09
CA TYR A 89 -3.38 5.40 -2.00
C TYR A 89 -2.65 6.18 -3.11
N PRO A 90 -2.99 5.99 -4.40
CA PRO A 90 -2.37 6.78 -5.46
C PRO A 90 -2.62 8.28 -5.34
N ALA A 91 -3.81 8.68 -4.87
CA ALA A 91 -4.14 10.07 -4.64
C ALA A 91 -3.25 10.70 -3.57
N PHE A 92 -3.09 10.03 -2.43
CA PHE A 92 -2.18 10.46 -1.37
C PHE A 92 -0.72 10.46 -1.83
N LEU A 93 -0.31 9.44 -2.57
CA LEU A 93 1.05 9.35 -3.09
C LEU A 93 1.36 10.55 -4.00
N SER A 94 0.46 10.87 -4.93
CA SER A 94 0.61 12.03 -5.82
C SER A 94 0.65 13.33 -5.03
N ALA A 95 -0.22 13.49 -4.03
CA ALA A 95 -0.25 14.68 -3.18
C ALA A 95 1.06 14.82 -2.39
N MET A 96 1.57 13.74 -1.83
CA MET A 96 2.83 13.74 -1.09
C MET A 96 4.03 14.04 -2.00
N GLN A 97 4.06 13.47 -3.20
CA GLN A 97 5.14 13.74 -4.17
C GLN A 97 5.12 15.19 -4.68
N ALA A 98 3.98 15.86 -4.63
CA ALA A 98 3.86 17.26 -5.01
C ALA A 98 4.43 18.23 -3.95
N ILE A 99 4.69 17.76 -2.72
CA ILE A 99 5.26 18.59 -1.66
C ILE A 99 6.75 18.84 -1.95
N PRO A 100 7.20 20.12 -2.04
CA PRO A 100 8.61 20.43 -2.28
C PRO A 100 9.49 19.90 -1.13
N GLY A 101 10.59 19.23 -1.49
CA GLY A 101 11.57 18.75 -0.51
C GLY A 101 11.26 17.42 0.15
N ILE A 102 10.06 16.83 -0.04
CA ILE A 102 9.73 15.54 0.56
C ILE A 102 10.63 14.41 0.05
N THR A 103 11.08 14.50 -1.20
CA THR A 103 11.98 13.52 -1.83
C THR A 103 13.44 13.68 -1.42
N ARG A 104 13.77 14.71 -0.64
CA ARG A 104 15.12 15.07 -0.21
C ARG A 104 15.32 15.03 1.30
N LEU A 105 14.50 14.26 2.01
CA LEU A 105 14.58 14.18 3.46
C LEU A 105 15.86 13.51 3.95
N THR A 106 16.36 12.53 3.21
CA THR A 106 17.64 11.88 3.50
C THR A 106 18.27 11.33 2.24
N ASP A 107 19.59 11.45 2.13
CA ASP A 107 20.39 10.84 1.07
C ASP A 107 20.98 9.48 1.50
N ASN A 108 20.85 9.14 2.78
CA ASN A 108 21.36 7.89 3.32
C ASN A 108 20.32 6.78 3.13
N VAL A 109 20.64 5.82 2.25
CA VAL A 109 19.73 4.69 1.93
C VAL A 109 19.41 3.85 3.17
N MET A 110 20.37 3.68 4.08
CA MET A 110 20.15 2.92 5.31
C MET A 110 19.12 3.58 6.22
N LEU A 111 19.24 4.90 6.44
CA LEU A 111 18.26 5.67 7.20
C LEU A 111 16.90 5.66 6.51
N ALA A 112 16.86 5.82 5.20
CA ALA A 112 15.63 5.75 4.41
C ALA A 112 14.94 4.40 4.57
N THR A 113 15.70 3.32 4.55
CA THR A 113 15.17 1.96 4.73
C THR A 113 14.57 1.78 6.12
N ILE A 114 15.26 2.25 7.16
CA ILE A 114 14.79 2.14 8.55
C ILE A 114 13.50 2.97 8.74
N TYR A 115 13.52 4.25 8.39
CA TYR A 115 12.36 5.12 8.56
C TYR A 115 11.20 4.69 7.67
N GLY A 116 11.47 4.34 6.42
CA GLY A 116 10.47 3.83 5.48
C GLY A 116 9.83 2.55 5.99
N GLY A 117 10.64 1.61 6.46
CA GLY A 117 10.17 0.34 7.03
C GLY A 117 9.28 0.53 8.26
N VAL A 118 9.66 1.42 9.17
CA VAL A 118 8.87 1.74 10.37
C VAL A 118 7.53 2.36 9.98
N LEU A 119 7.54 3.34 9.09
CA LEU A 119 6.31 3.99 8.62
C LEU A 119 5.41 3.03 7.84
N LEU A 120 5.99 2.19 6.98
CA LEU A 120 5.24 1.15 6.26
C LEU A 120 4.57 0.19 7.24
N GLY A 121 5.30 -0.25 8.25
CA GLY A 121 4.78 -1.13 9.30
C GLY A 121 3.63 -0.50 10.07
N ILE A 122 3.75 0.77 10.43
CA ILE A 122 2.68 1.52 11.12
C ILE A 122 1.45 1.65 10.21
N GLY A 123 1.65 2.04 8.94
CA GLY A 123 0.57 2.21 7.99
C GLY A 123 -0.20 0.91 7.73
N VAL A 124 0.51 -0.16 7.41
CA VAL A 124 -0.08 -1.49 7.21
C VAL A 124 -0.75 -1.98 8.48
N GLY A 125 -0.11 -1.80 9.63
CA GLY A 125 -0.66 -2.19 10.93
C GLY A 125 -1.99 -1.51 11.23
N LEU A 126 -2.12 -0.21 10.95
CA LEU A 126 -3.38 0.51 11.12
C LEU A 126 -4.49 -0.03 10.21
N ILE A 127 -4.16 -0.31 8.95
CA ILE A 127 -5.12 -0.85 7.99
C ILE A 127 -5.59 -2.24 8.42
N VAL A 128 -4.66 -3.12 8.80
CA VAL A 128 -4.97 -4.48 9.24
C VAL A 128 -5.75 -4.47 10.56
N ARG A 129 -5.41 -3.55 11.47
CA ARG A 129 -6.09 -3.44 12.77
C ARG A 129 -7.59 -3.18 12.64
N VAL A 130 -8.01 -2.45 11.62
CA VAL A 130 -9.44 -2.19 11.38
C VAL A 130 -10.10 -3.25 10.50
N GLY A 131 -9.40 -4.35 10.22
CA GLY A 131 -9.92 -5.46 9.42
C GLY A 131 -9.91 -5.21 7.91
N ALA A 132 -9.07 -4.29 7.47
CA ALA A 132 -8.93 -3.94 6.06
C ALA A 132 -7.63 -4.49 5.46
N SER A 133 -7.44 -4.27 4.17
CA SER A 133 -6.21 -4.60 3.45
C SER A 133 -5.95 -3.55 2.38
N THR A 134 -4.69 -3.42 1.99
CA THR A 134 -4.28 -2.57 0.86
C THR A 134 -4.54 -3.25 -0.50
N GLY A 135 -4.98 -4.51 -0.48
CA GLY A 135 -5.28 -5.27 -1.69
C GLY A 135 -4.07 -5.93 -2.35
N GLY A 136 -2.93 -5.90 -1.68
CA GLY A 136 -1.72 -6.53 -2.16
C GLY A 136 -1.30 -7.73 -1.30
N THR A 137 0.00 -7.95 -1.22
CA THR A 137 0.64 -9.04 -0.46
C THR A 137 1.00 -8.64 0.96
N ASP A 138 0.24 -7.75 1.55
CA ASP A 138 0.45 -7.28 2.92
C ASP A 138 0.09 -8.30 4.01
#